data_b23f4b3b10392761f8fb3344064d95ce
#
_entry.id   b23f4b3b10392761f8fb3344064d95ce
#
_cell.length_a   1.000
_cell.length_b   1.000
_cell.length_c   1.000
_cell.angle_alpha   90.00
_cell.angle_beta   90.00
_cell.angle_gamma   90.00
#
_symmetry.space_group_name_H-M   'P 1'
#
loop_
_entity.id
_entity.type
_entity.pdbx_description
1 polymer ?
#
loop_
_entity_poly.entity_id
_entity_poly.type
_entity_poly.pdbx_seq_one_letter_code
_entity_poly.pdbx_strand_id
1 'polypeptide(L)'
;MNLSEEALSGNLDAVLKRITGEVDRLGPGIVVVDSFRSLVRSAGPDSPELELEHFVQKLALRLTTWETTSLLIGEYEEHELRNPVFTVADGILWLSQAVSRNSVVRKLQIVKARGMAPMPGLHTIRMTGAGVEIFPRIPERPADVQLRGNRRLSTGIPGLDEMMGGGIPAGDSLVLAGPTGTGKTTFAMKFVAAGLRAGETAVIAIFEEHPDVYLERARALETNLRDAVRDDRVRIIYLRPLDLSVDETLQEIRKSVEAIGATRVVIDSISGFEMALAPSFREDFRESLYRLIGALTGIGVTMFSTVEVAGNEGLRLTGYQVSFLTDDILSQRYVEIEGELRKALVVVKMRGSNHSREFRMYDISTTGVQLRESLRDYDGIITGMPTRQMRIRPPTHPGLTEPEIRVLETLIRAGAMSPADVAKEAGLPGRGIAPILARLVQLRYVTRKGSRYAAEGLPRGL
;
A
#
# COMPACT_ATOMS: atom_id res chain seq x y z
N MET A 1 11.84 -39.17 30.89
CA MET A 1 11.52 -40.62 30.84
C MET A 1 11.73 -41.10 29.41
N ASN A 2 12.33 -42.29 29.20
CA ASN A 2 12.46 -42.89 27.87
C ASN A 2 11.45 -44.06 27.75
N LEU A 3 10.68 -44.08 26.67
CA LEU A 3 9.65 -45.09 26.39
C LEU A 3 10.00 -45.99 25.20
N SER A 4 11.26 -45.96 24.75
CA SER A 4 11.68 -46.65 23.51
C SER A 4 11.52 -48.18 23.61
N GLU A 5 11.78 -48.79 24.76
CA GLU A 5 11.66 -50.24 24.92
C GLU A 5 10.20 -50.69 24.87
N GLU A 6 9.31 -50.02 25.62
CA GLU A 6 7.90 -50.33 25.66
C GLU A 6 7.24 -50.02 24.27
N ALA A 7 7.66 -48.95 23.61
CA ALA A 7 7.20 -48.64 22.29
C ALA A 7 7.60 -49.70 21.24
N LEU A 8 8.86 -50.14 21.26
CA LEU A 8 9.37 -51.20 20.34
C LEU A 8 8.69 -52.55 20.55
N SER A 9 8.20 -52.85 21.77
CA SER A 9 7.45 -54.06 22.04
C SER A 9 6.04 -54.09 21.44
N GLY A 10 5.55 -52.98 20.93
CA GLY A 10 4.19 -52.83 20.37
C GLY A 10 3.07 -52.87 21.42
N ASN A 11 3.40 -52.90 22.72
CA ASN A 11 2.44 -53.04 23.80
C ASN A 11 2.00 -51.68 24.33
N LEU A 12 0.90 -51.14 23.77
CA LEU A 12 0.30 -49.86 24.15
C LEU A 12 -0.16 -49.80 25.61
N ASP A 13 -0.60 -50.92 26.20
CA ASP A 13 -1.00 -50.97 27.62
C ASP A 13 0.24 -50.85 28.55
N ALA A 14 1.40 -51.37 28.16
CA ALA A 14 2.65 -51.17 28.90
C ALA A 14 3.11 -49.71 28.86
N VAL A 15 3.02 -49.07 27.67
CA VAL A 15 3.29 -47.63 27.49
C VAL A 15 2.36 -46.80 28.39
N LEU A 16 1.06 -47.11 28.39
CA LEU A 16 0.09 -46.38 29.21
C LEU A 16 0.42 -46.52 30.70
N LYS A 17 0.69 -47.75 31.19
CA LYS A 17 1.06 -48.00 32.59
C LYS A 17 2.33 -47.24 33.00
N ARG A 18 3.31 -47.15 32.10
CA ARG A 18 4.56 -46.44 32.36
C ARG A 18 4.32 -44.93 32.49
N ILE A 19 3.57 -44.32 31.55
CA ILE A 19 3.20 -42.89 31.60
C ILE A 19 2.41 -42.61 32.89
N THR A 20 1.37 -43.39 33.15
CA THR A 20 0.50 -43.18 34.33
C THR A 20 1.27 -43.33 35.63
N GLY A 21 2.13 -44.35 35.76
CA GLY A 21 2.95 -44.56 36.96
C GLY A 21 3.91 -43.40 37.25
N GLU A 22 4.51 -42.78 36.22
CA GLU A 22 5.37 -41.63 36.42
C GLU A 22 4.58 -40.34 36.73
N VAL A 23 3.41 -40.15 36.13
CA VAL A 23 2.56 -38.99 36.44
C VAL A 23 2.03 -39.12 37.88
N ASP A 24 1.57 -40.27 38.29
CA ASP A 24 1.13 -40.53 39.69
C ASP A 24 2.25 -40.31 40.71
N ARG A 25 3.46 -40.69 40.36
CA ARG A 25 4.64 -40.54 41.22
C ARG A 25 5.10 -39.08 41.37
N LEU A 26 5.07 -38.31 40.28
CA LEU A 26 5.67 -36.96 40.21
C LEU A 26 4.64 -35.84 40.42
N GLY A 27 3.35 -36.05 40.14
CA GLY A 27 2.30 -35.04 40.17
C GLY A 27 2.62 -33.82 39.31
N PRO A 28 3.02 -33.99 38.02
CA PRO A 28 3.46 -32.85 37.20
C PRO A 28 2.30 -31.99 36.78
N GLY A 29 2.50 -30.67 36.70
CA GLY A 29 1.52 -29.74 36.11
C GLY A 29 1.49 -29.77 34.57
N ILE A 30 2.57 -30.24 33.93
CA ILE A 30 2.70 -30.36 32.49
C ILE A 30 3.29 -31.71 32.11
N VAL A 31 2.67 -32.39 31.15
CA VAL A 31 3.18 -33.63 30.55
C VAL A 31 3.41 -33.42 29.07
N VAL A 32 4.59 -33.72 28.57
CA VAL A 32 4.93 -33.67 27.16
C VAL A 32 5.29 -35.06 26.66
N VAL A 33 4.64 -35.52 25.60
CA VAL A 33 4.94 -36.78 24.92
C VAL A 33 5.47 -36.48 23.52
N ASP A 34 6.80 -36.68 23.32
CA ASP A 34 7.51 -36.47 22.06
C ASP A 34 8.26 -37.76 21.66
N SER A 35 7.95 -38.41 20.55
CA SER A 35 6.83 -38.13 19.66
C SER A 35 5.72 -39.16 19.87
N PHE A 36 4.51 -38.67 20.06
CA PHE A 36 3.32 -39.50 20.23
C PHE A 36 3.07 -40.42 19.01
N ARG A 37 3.35 -39.90 17.80
CA ARG A 37 3.22 -40.70 16.56
C ARG A 37 4.16 -41.93 16.56
N SER A 38 5.37 -41.81 17.10
CA SER A 38 6.29 -42.94 17.17
C SER A 38 5.77 -44.06 18.06
N LEU A 39 5.11 -43.72 19.17
CA LEU A 39 4.44 -44.68 20.04
C LEU A 39 3.33 -45.44 19.31
N VAL A 40 2.52 -44.71 18.55
CA VAL A 40 1.42 -45.27 17.76
C VAL A 40 1.92 -46.17 16.62
N ARG A 41 2.97 -45.77 15.89
CA ARG A 41 3.53 -46.56 14.78
C ARG A 41 4.19 -47.86 15.28
N SER A 42 4.74 -47.86 16.45
CA SER A 42 5.38 -49.04 17.03
C SER A 42 4.38 -50.15 17.39
N ALA A 43 3.08 -49.83 17.46
CA ALA A 43 2.04 -50.85 17.68
C ALA A 43 1.86 -51.80 16.47
N GLY A 44 2.54 -51.58 15.34
CA GLY A 44 2.56 -52.42 14.14
C GLY A 44 1.42 -52.17 13.16
N PRO A 45 1.61 -52.53 11.87
CA PRO A 45 0.60 -52.31 10.83
C PRO A 45 -0.66 -53.18 11.01
N ASP A 46 -0.59 -54.22 11.81
CA ASP A 46 -1.67 -55.16 12.09
C ASP A 46 -2.45 -54.83 13.38
N SER A 47 -2.10 -53.79 14.11
CA SER A 47 -2.87 -53.35 15.28
C SER A 47 -4.21 -52.82 14.81
N PRO A 48 -5.33 -53.36 15.30
CA PRO A 48 -6.67 -52.88 14.91
C PRO A 48 -6.78 -51.40 15.27
N GLU A 49 -7.34 -50.62 14.37
CA GLU A 49 -7.63 -49.18 14.56
C GLU A 49 -8.36 -48.94 15.91
N LEU A 50 -9.13 -49.90 16.36
CA LEU A 50 -9.80 -49.98 17.65
C LEU A 50 -8.85 -49.98 18.85
N GLU A 51 -7.70 -50.63 18.79
CA GLU A 51 -6.75 -50.64 19.90
C GLU A 51 -6.10 -49.25 20.11
N LEU A 52 -5.81 -48.59 19.00
CA LEU A 52 -5.31 -47.22 19.04
C LEU A 52 -6.36 -46.25 19.61
N GLU A 53 -7.63 -46.36 19.18
CA GLU A 53 -8.70 -45.57 19.75
C GLU A 53 -8.83 -45.77 21.26
N HIS A 54 -8.84 -47.01 21.71
CA HIS A 54 -8.92 -47.35 23.13
C HIS A 54 -7.72 -46.81 23.92
N PHE A 55 -6.51 -46.94 23.39
CA PHE A 55 -5.31 -46.38 24.03
C PHE A 55 -5.41 -44.87 24.18
N VAL A 56 -5.73 -44.15 23.08
CA VAL A 56 -5.86 -42.69 23.08
C VAL A 56 -6.97 -42.23 24.03
N GLN A 57 -8.13 -42.92 24.05
CA GLN A 57 -9.22 -42.60 24.97
C GLN A 57 -8.83 -42.82 26.43
N LYS A 58 -8.20 -43.96 26.75
CA LYS A 58 -7.68 -44.24 28.09
C LYS A 58 -6.65 -43.24 28.58
N LEU A 59 -5.70 -42.88 27.70
CA LEU A 59 -4.69 -41.86 27.99
C LEU A 59 -5.33 -40.50 28.26
N ALA A 60 -6.22 -40.04 27.38
CA ALA A 60 -6.92 -38.77 27.53
C ALA A 60 -7.72 -38.71 28.83
N LEU A 61 -8.48 -39.77 29.14
CA LEU A 61 -9.22 -39.83 30.40
C LEU A 61 -8.33 -39.71 31.63
N ARG A 62 -7.19 -40.38 31.61
CA ARG A 62 -6.21 -40.29 32.70
C ARG A 62 -5.61 -38.90 32.84
N LEU A 63 -5.13 -38.35 31.73
CA LEU A 63 -4.55 -36.99 31.69
C LEU A 63 -5.54 -35.92 32.19
N THR A 64 -6.82 -36.04 31.80
CA THR A 64 -7.87 -35.14 32.30
C THR A 64 -8.13 -35.30 33.80
N THR A 65 -8.08 -36.52 34.32
CA THR A 65 -8.30 -36.79 35.74
C THR A 65 -7.22 -36.18 36.63
N TRP A 66 -6.01 -36.00 36.12
CA TRP A 66 -4.90 -35.40 36.87
C TRP A 66 -4.86 -33.86 36.83
N GLU A 67 -5.83 -33.19 36.16
CA GLU A 67 -5.81 -31.75 35.98
C GLU A 67 -4.50 -31.22 35.35
N THR A 68 -3.88 -32.06 34.52
CA THR A 68 -2.56 -31.81 33.94
C THR A 68 -2.68 -31.25 32.53
N THR A 69 -1.90 -30.21 32.21
CA THR A 69 -1.77 -29.75 30.83
C THR A 69 -0.89 -30.74 30.05
N SER A 70 -1.46 -31.35 29.02
CA SER A 70 -0.77 -32.38 28.24
C SER A 70 -0.53 -31.97 26.81
N LEU A 71 0.73 -32.10 26.34
CA LEU A 71 1.15 -31.80 24.97
C LEU A 71 1.58 -33.12 24.29
N LEU A 72 0.79 -33.56 23.31
CA LEU A 72 1.09 -34.72 22.47
C LEU A 72 1.71 -34.23 21.15
N ILE A 73 2.97 -34.43 20.95
CA ILE A 73 3.70 -33.96 19.78
C ILE A 73 3.82 -35.09 18.76
N GLY A 74 3.53 -34.81 17.51
CA GLY A 74 3.68 -35.78 16.43
C GLY A 74 3.72 -35.13 15.04
N GLU A 75 4.36 -35.81 14.11
CA GLU A 75 4.41 -35.44 12.71
C GLU A 75 3.24 -36.10 11.99
N TYR A 76 2.33 -35.30 11.46
CA TYR A 76 1.13 -35.75 10.73
C TYR A 76 1.02 -35.02 9.39
N GLU A 77 0.41 -35.68 8.42
CA GLU A 77 0.06 -35.06 7.14
C GLU A 77 -1.42 -34.62 7.12
N GLU A 78 -1.77 -33.67 6.28
CA GLU A 78 -3.14 -33.09 6.25
C GLU A 78 -4.24 -34.16 6.04
N HIS A 79 -3.95 -35.22 5.30
CA HIS A 79 -4.90 -36.32 5.09
C HIS A 79 -5.11 -37.21 6.32
N GLU A 80 -4.24 -37.12 7.34
CA GLU A 80 -4.32 -37.88 8.59
C GLU A 80 -5.19 -37.22 9.67
N LEU A 81 -5.88 -36.12 9.36
CA LEU A 81 -6.77 -35.41 10.31
C LEU A 81 -7.92 -36.28 10.89
N ARG A 82 -8.12 -37.48 10.36
CA ARG A 82 -9.08 -38.47 10.92
C ARG A 82 -8.48 -39.31 12.04
N ASN A 83 -7.23 -39.09 12.44
CA ASN A 83 -6.60 -39.84 13.51
C ASN A 83 -7.38 -39.65 14.83
N PRO A 84 -7.64 -40.73 15.61
CA PRO A 84 -8.38 -40.64 16.86
C PRO A 84 -7.87 -39.64 17.88
N VAL A 85 -6.57 -39.35 17.88
CA VAL A 85 -5.94 -38.34 18.77
C VAL A 85 -6.56 -36.95 18.59
N PHE A 86 -6.93 -36.59 17.37
CA PHE A 86 -7.54 -35.29 17.09
C PHE A 86 -8.98 -35.17 17.58
N THR A 87 -9.66 -36.34 17.77
CA THR A 87 -11.02 -36.39 18.32
C THR A 87 -11.03 -36.07 19.80
N VAL A 88 -10.08 -36.63 20.57
CA VAL A 88 -10.00 -36.50 22.05
C VAL A 88 -9.28 -35.22 22.50
N ALA A 89 -8.39 -34.66 21.71
CA ALA A 89 -7.65 -33.46 22.07
C ALA A 89 -8.61 -32.25 22.26
N ASP A 90 -8.41 -31.46 23.30
CA ASP A 90 -9.15 -30.22 23.55
C ASP A 90 -8.66 -29.06 22.68
N GLY A 91 -7.38 -29.06 22.31
CA GLY A 91 -6.75 -28.11 21.40
C GLY A 91 -5.88 -28.81 20.37
N ILE A 92 -5.88 -28.30 19.15
CA ILE A 92 -5.01 -28.77 18.07
C ILE A 92 -4.29 -27.56 17.50
N LEU A 93 -2.96 -27.54 17.69
CA LEU A 93 -2.06 -26.58 17.08
C LEU A 93 -1.37 -27.26 15.90
N TRP A 94 -1.69 -26.82 14.69
CA TRP A 94 -1.09 -27.36 13.47
C TRP A 94 0.08 -26.49 13.04
N LEU A 95 1.28 -27.07 13.02
CA LEU A 95 2.48 -26.41 12.55
C LEU A 95 2.82 -26.92 11.16
N SER A 96 3.02 -26.02 10.23
CA SER A 96 3.41 -26.34 8.86
C SER A 96 4.64 -25.55 8.43
N GLN A 97 5.41 -26.13 7.51
CA GLN A 97 6.58 -25.51 6.93
C GLN A 97 6.51 -25.64 5.41
N ALA A 98 6.63 -24.53 4.71
CA ALA A 98 6.76 -24.49 3.27
C ALA A 98 8.17 -24.01 2.89
N VAL A 99 8.79 -24.70 1.93
CA VAL A 99 10.07 -24.31 1.37
C VAL A 99 9.81 -23.84 -0.07
N SER A 100 10.16 -22.59 -0.34
CA SER A 100 10.07 -22.02 -1.70
C SER A 100 11.40 -21.37 -2.06
N ARG A 101 12.08 -21.89 -3.09
CA ARG A 101 13.45 -21.51 -3.45
C ARG A 101 14.39 -21.62 -2.25
N ASN A 102 14.96 -20.50 -1.75
CA ASN A 102 15.86 -20.46 -0.61
C ASN A 102 15.19 -19.94 0.67
N SER A 103 13.86 -19.83 0.69
CA SER A 103 13.09 -19.30 1.81
C SER A 103 12.30 -20.41 2.50
N VAL A 104 12.28 -20.39 3.82
CA VAL A 104 11.53 -21.31 4.68
C VAL A 104 10.50 -20.52 5.46
N VAL A 105 9.23 -20.77 5.15
CA VAL A 105 8.09 -20.14 5.84
C VAL A 105 7.45 -21.14 6.77
N ARG A 106 7.28 -20.75 8.03
CA ARG A 106 6.59 -21.57 9.04
C ARG A 106 5.28 -20.92 9.45
N LYS A 107 4.23 -21.73 9.52
CA LYS A 107 2.89 -21.30 9.89
C LYS A 107 2.34 -22.12 11.03
N LEU A 108 1.50 -21.47 11.83
CA LEU A 108 0.71 -22.09 12.91
C LEU A 108 -0.76 -21.85 12.63
N GLN A 109 -1.56 -22.89 12.74
CA GLN A 109 -3.02 -22.82 12.68
C GLN A 109 -3.62 -23.43 13.95
N ILE A 110 -4.58 -22.76 14.55
CA ILE A 110 -5.37 -23.33 15.62
C ILE A 110 -6.56 -24.04 14.96
N VAL A 111 -6.45 -25.36 14.80
CA VAL A 111 -7.48 -26.16 14.12
C VAL A 111 -8.67 -26.41 15.06
N LYS A 112 -8.40 -26.56 16.37
CA LYS A 112 -9.40 -26.83 17.40
C LYS A 112 -9.00 -26.14 18.71
N ALA A 113 -9.97 -25.56 19.40
CA ALA A 113 -9.83 -25.10 20.78
C ALA A 113 -11.19 -25.16 21.45
N ARG A 114 -11.39 -26.14 22.36
CA ARG A 114 -12.67 -26.29 23.08
C ARG A 114 -12.91 -25.12 24.03
N GLY A 115 -14.12 -24.59 24.03
CA GLY A 115 -14.51 -23.51 24.94
C GLY A 115 -13.95 -22.13 24.60
N MET A 116 -13.23 -21.98 23.47
CA MET A 116 -12.65 -20.71 23.01
C MET A 116 -12.97 -20.48 21.53
N ALA A 117 -13.01 -19.21 21.13
CA ALA A 117 -13.05 -18.81 19.73
C ALA A 117 -11.64 -18.40 19.28
N PRO A 118 -10.88 -19.31 18.68
CA PRO A 118 -9.53 -18.99 18.23
C PRO A 118 -9.55 -18.02 17.05
N MET A 119 -8.50 -17.21 16.93
CA MET A 119 -8.31 -16.38 15.75
C MET A 119 -8.13 -17.28 14.51
N PRO A 120 -8.97 -17.16 13.48
CA PRO A 120 -8.90 -18.02 12.32
C PRO A 120 -7.73 -17.72 11.41
N GLY A 121 -7.24 -18.72 10.68
CA GLY A 121 -6.24 -18.61 9.64
C GLY A 121 -4.86 -19.10 10.04
N LEU A 122 -3.91 -18.88 9.13
CA LEU A 122 -2.51 -19.29 9.28
C LEU A 122 -1.69 -18.13 9.85
N HIS A 123 -1.16 -18.30 11.07
CA HIS A 123 -0.31 -17.32 11.73
C HIS A 123 1.15 -17.59 11.36
N THR A 124 1.94 -16.55 11.09
CA THR A 124 3.37 -16.72 10.84
C THR A 124 4.09 -16.98 12.14
N ILE A 125 5.05 -17.90 12.15
CA ILE A 125 5.91 -18.16 13.29
C ILE A 125 7.38 -18.03 12.91
N ARG A 126 8.18 -17.53 13.84
CA ARG A 126 9.64 -17.45 13.75
C ARG A 126 10.26 -18.16 14.94
N MET A 127 11.28 -18.97 14.68
CA MET A 127 12.11 -19.58 15.72
C MET A 127 13.36 -18.72 15.91
N THR A 128 13.56 -18.22 17.10
CA THR A 128 14.69 -17.36 17.47
C THR A 128 15.49 -17.99 18.61
N GLY A 129 16.63 -17.42 18.94
CA GLY A 129 17.38 -17.82 20.14
C GLY A 129 16.62 -17.59 21.45
N ALA A 130 15.60 -16.75 21.46
CA ALA A 130 14.72 -16.49 22.61
C ALA A 130 13.48 -17.42 22.65
N GLY A 131 13.28 -18.26 21.62
CA GLY A 131 12.14 -19.15 21.50
C GLY A 131 11.32 -18.95 20.25
N VAL A 132 10.03 -19.28 20.33
CA VAL A 132 9.07 -19.17 19.24
C VAL A 132 8.31 -17.85 19.35
N GLU A 133 8.38 -17.04 18.31
CA GLU A 133 7.56 -15.83 18.16
C GLU A 133 6.41 -16.11 17.20
N ILE A 134 5.21 -15.68 17.58
CA ILE A 134 4.00 -15.83 16.76
C ILE A 134 3.54 -14.44 16.30
N PHE A 135 3.37 -14.31 14.98
CA PHE A 135 2.80 -13.12 14.34
C PHE A 135 1.37 -13.45 13.92
N PRO A 136 0.36 -13.04 14.72
CA PRO A 136 -1.02 -13.33 14.41
C PRO A 136 -1.44 -12.74 13.08
N ARG A 137 -2.19 -13.51 12.28
CA ARG A 137 -2.82 -12.97 11.07
C ARG A 137 -3.70 -11.79 11.45
N ILE A 138 -3.60 -10.71 10.69
CA ILE A 138 -4.41 -9.51 10.89
C ILE A 138 -5.89 -9.86 10.62
N PRO A 139 -6.79 -9.70 11.59
CA PRO A 139 -8.21 -9.96 11.36
C PRO A 139 -8.78 -8.95 10.36
N GLU A 140 -9.65 -9.40 9.48
CA GLU A 140 -10.45 -8.56 8.58
C GLU A 140 -11.57 -7.84 9.37
N ARG A 141 -11.24 -7.16 10.46
CA ARG A 141 -12.24 -6.32 11.08
C ARG A 141 -12.39 -5.04 10.26
N PRO A 142 -13.62 -4.62 9.93
CA PRO A 142 -13.84 -3.23 9.58
C PRO A 142 -13.26 -2.42 10.73
N ALA A 143 -12.36 -1.50 10.43
CA ALA A 143 -11.96 -0.53 11.42
C ALA A 143 -13.25 0.09 11.98
N ASP A 144 -13.40 0.15 13.30
CA ASP A 144 -14.38 1.03 13.89
C ASP A 144 -14.10 2.39 13.27
N VAL A 145 -14.99 2.82 12.38
CA VAL A 145 -14.83 4.07 11.64
C VAL A 145 -14.97 5.15 12.70
N GLN A 146 -13.88 5.48 13.35
CA GLN A 146 -13.82 6.74 14.07
C GLN A 146 -14.18 7.79 13.04
N LEU A 147 -15.28 8.50 13.27
CA LEU A 147 -15.73 9.59 12.41
C LEU A 147 -14.52 10.48 12.16
N ARG A 148 -13.96 10.38 10.96
CA ARG A 148 -12.77 11.12 10.54
C ARG A 148 -13.13 12.60 10.65
N GLY A 149 -12.50 13.31 11.53
CA GLY A 149 -12.71 14.75 11.70
C GLY A 149 -12.26 15.49 10.43
N ASN A 150 -12.68 16.74 10.25
CA ASN A 150 -12.26 17.61 9.14
C ASN A 150 -10.76 17.99 9.16
N ARG A 151 -9.95 17.35 10.03
CA ARG A 151 -8.52 17.63 10.14
C ARG A 151 -7.78 17.14 8.89
N ARG A 152 -6.89 17.97 8.37
CA ARG A 152 -6.00 17.63 7.28
C ARG A 152 -4.55 17.76 7.70
N LEU A 153 -3.72 16.86 7.20
CA LEU A 153 -2.29 16.85 7.44
C LEU A 153 -1.56 17.40 6.22
N SER A 154 -0.70 18.38 6.45
CA SER A 154 0.13 18.94 5.38
C SER A 154 1.09 17.90 4.82
N THR A 155 1.26 17.87 3.51
CA THR A 155 2.29 17.09 2.80
C THR A 155 3.69 17.71 2.97
N GLY A 156 3.77 18.95 3.46
CA GLY A 156 5.01 19.75 3.51
C GLY A 156 5.37 20.42 2.18
N ILE A 157 4.45 20.37 1.22
CA ILE A 157 4.60 20.97 -0.10
C ILE A 157 3.35 21.84 -0.34
N PRO A 158 3.43 23.17 -0.08
CA PRO A 158 2.26 24.06 -0.06
C PRO A 158 1.38 23.99 -1.29
N GLY A 159 1.98 24.02 -2.48
CA GLY A 159 1.22 23.92 -3.72
C GLY A 159 0.52 22.56 -3.92
N LEU A 160 1.04 21.47 -3.33
CA LEU A 160 0.39 20.16 -3.32
C LEU A 160 -0.77 20.15 -2.34
N ASP A 161 -0.58 20.73 -1.17
CA ASP A 161 -1.65 20.86 -0.18
C ASP A 161 -2.85 21.62 -0.76
N GLU A 162 -2.60 22.71 -1.54
CA GLU A 162 -3.64 23.44 -2.26
C GLU A 162 -4.38 22.54 -3.28
N MET A 163 -3.63 21.76 -4.09
CA MET A 163 -4.22 20.83 -5.05
C MET A 163 -5.10 19.78 -4.36
N MET A 164 -4.78 19.42 -3.14
CA MET A 164 -5.49 18.43 -2.32
C MET A 164 -6.58 19.05 -1.44
N GLY A 165 -6.88 20.35 -1.57
CA GLY A 165 -7.87 21.03 -0.75
C GLY A 165 -7.48 21.20 0.72
N GLY A 166 -6.17 21.37 0.97
CA GLY A 166 -5.59 21.64 2.30
C GLY A 166 -4.75 20.50 2.87
N GLY A 167 -4.39 19.50 2.06
CA GLY A 167 -3.57 18.36 2.48
C GLY A 167 -4.32 17.04 2.55
N ILE A 168 -3.72 16.03 3.18
CA ILE A 168 -4.26 14.66 3.31
C ILE A 168 -5.28 14.62 4.44
N PRO A 169 -6.50 14.09 4.25
CA PRO A 169 -7.44 13.89 5.35
C PRO A 169 -6.82 12.97 6.43
N ALA A 170 -6.99 13.33 7.70
CA ALA A 170 -6.44 12.55 8.79
C ALA A 170 -7.03 11.13 8.81
N GLY A 171 -6.19 10.12 8.95
CA GLY A 171 -6.57 8.72 8.93
C GLY A 171 -6.73 8.12 7.52
N ASP A 172 -6.47 8.89 6.45
CA ASP A 172 -6.48 8.36 5.08
C ASP A 172 -5.16 7.69 4.72
N SER A 173 -5.24 6.82 3.72
CA SER A 173 -4.11 6.20 3.07
C SER A 173 -3.85 6.84 1.71
N LEU A 174 -2.67 7.46 1.55
CA LEU A 174 -2.23 8.05 0.31
C LEU A 174 -1.16 7.18 -0.36
N VAL A 175 -1.29 7.00 -1.67
CA VAL A 175 -0.26 6.40 -2.51
C VAL A 175 0.28 7.42 -3.50
N LEU A 176 1.61 7.58 -3.53
CA LEU A 176 2.35 8.30 -4.54
C LEU A 176 2.98 7.32 -5.52
N ALA A 177 2.41 7.22 -6.71
CA ALA A 177 2.88 6.34 -7.78
C ALA A 177 3.70 7.12 -8.81
N GLY A 178 4.81 6.53 -9.28
CA GLY A 178 5.60 7.14 -10.34
C GLY A 178 6.86 6.36 -10.69
N PRO A 179 7.49 6.64 -11.84
CA PRO A 179 8.73 6.03 -12.26
C PRO A 179 9.88 6.27 -11.28
N THR A 180 10.96 5.48 -11.42
CA THR A 180 12.19 5.74 -10.67
C THR A 180 12.74 7.13 -10.96
N GLY A 181 13.41 7.78 -10.00
CA GLY A 181 14.01 9.11 -10.16
C GLY A 181 13.03 10.29 -10.13
N THR A 182 11.71 10.07 -10.01
CA THR A 182 10.73 11.18 -9.90
C THR A 182 10.76 11.87 -8.53
N GLY A 183 11.38 11.26 -7.52
CA GLY A 183 11.56 11.86 -6.19
C GLY A 183 10.51 11.43 -5.16
N LYS A 184 9.91 10.27 -5.32
CA LYS A 184 8.90 9.72 -4.38
C LYS A 184 9.33 9.77 -2.93
N THR A 185 10.55 9.30 -2.64
CA THR A 185 11.16 9.36 -1.30
C THR A 185 11.28 10.79 -0.77
N THR A 186 11.58 11.77 -1.63
CA THR A 186 11.63 13.20 -1.24
C THR A 186 10.27 13.71 -0.76
N PHE A 187 9.19 13.33 -1.45
CA PHE A 187 7.82 13.67 -1.02
C PHE A 187 7.49 13.03 0.33
N ALA A 188 7.84 11.75 0.52
CA ALA A 188 7.65 11.06 1.79
C ALA A 188 8.42 11.74 2.94
N MET A 189 9.67 12.15 2.71
CA MET A 189 10.47 12.89 3.69
C MET A 189 9.85 14.25 4.04
N LYS A 190 9.32 14.99 3.05
CA LYS A 190 8.63 16.27 3.30
C LYS A 190 7.35 16.07 4.11
N PHE A 191 6.60 15.00 3.87
CA PHE A 191 5.43 14.64 4.67
C PHE A 191 5.78 14.42 6.14
N VAL A 192 6.86 13.67 6.42
CA VAL A 192 7.35 13.48 7.79
C VAL A 192 7.82 14.79 8.41
N ALA A 193 8.63 15.56 7.68
CA ALA A 193 9.13 16.84 8.15
C ALA A 193 8.02 17.85 8.48
N ALA A 194 6.92 17.84 7.71
CA ALA A 194 5.75 18.67 8.02
C ALA A 194 5.10 18.25 9.34
N GLY A 195 4.97 16.95 9.60
CA GLY A 195 4.47 16.44 10.88
C GLY A 195 5.33 16.86 12.05
N LEU A 196 6.65 16.72 11.92
CA LEU A 196 7.61 17.14 12.96
C LEU A 196 7.49 18.64 13.31
N ARG A 197 7.29 19.50 12.30
CA ARG A 197 7.05 20.94 12.52
C ARG A 197 5.72 21.21 13.22
N ALA A 198 4.72 20.35 12.98
CA ALA A 198 3.41 20.42 13.64
C ALA A 198 3.40 19.78 15.04
N GLY A 199 4.54 19.30 15.54
CA GLY A 199 4.63 18.63 16.84
C GLY A 199 4.19 17.16 16.80
N GLU A 200 3.97 16.58 15.63
CA GLU A 200 3.56 15.18 15.44
C GLU A 200 4.76 14.25 15.42
N THR A 201 4.49 12.95 15.53
CA THR A 201 5.47 11.87 15.48
C THR A 201 5.22 10.98 14.28
N ALA A 202 6.26 10.28 13.80
CA ALA A 202 6.15 9.48 12.59
C ALA A 202 6.91 8.15 12.68
N VAL A 203 6.40 7.15 11.97
CA VAL A 203 7.10 5.89 11.72
C VAL A 203 7.39 5.79 10.22
N ILE A 204 8.61 5.38 9.87
CA ILE A 204 9.07 5.21 8.49
C ILE A 204 9.52 3.76 8.32
N ALA A 205 8.84 3.00 7.47
CA ALA A 205 9.25 1.66 7.07
C ALA A 205 9.97 1.71 5.73
N ILE A 206 11.23 1.28 5.70
CA ILE A 206 12.09 1.24 4.52
C ILE A 206 12.59 -0.19 4.27
N PHE A 207 12.74 -0.56 2.99
CA PHE A 207 13.06 -1.92 2.58
C PHE A 207 14.28 -1.99 1.66
N GLU A 208 14.55 -0.97 0.89
CA GLU A 208 15.55 -0.99 -0.19
C GLU A 208 16.90 -0.40 0.24
N GLU A 209 16.91 0.58 1.11
CA GLU A 209 18.14 1.28 1.49
C GLU A 209 18.38 1.24 3.01
N HIS A 210 19.64 1.39 3.40
CA HIS A 210 20.02 1.45 4.82
C HIS A 210 19.52 2.75 5.47
N PRO A 211 19.08 2.72 6.75
CA PRO A 211 18.61 3.91 7.48
C PRO A 211 19.55 5.10 7.43
N ASP A 212 20.87 4.89 7.53
CA ASP A 212 21.84 5.97 7.48
C ASP A 212 21.85 6.69 6.11
N VAL A 213 21.69 5.94 5.01
CA VAL A 213 21.60 6.51 3.66
C VAL A 213 20.34 7.34 3.52
N TYR A 214 19.22 6.83 4.05
CA TYR A 214 17.93 7.54 4.10
C TYR A 214 18.07 8.86 4.88
N LEU A 215 18.71 8.82 6.06
CA LEU A 215 18.93 10.00 6.90
C LEU A 215 19.89 11.03 6.27
N GLU A 216 20.94 10.59 5.57
CA GLU A 216 21.83 11.52 4.84
C GLU A 216 21.10 12.20 3.68
N ARG A 217 20.26 11.47 2.96
CA ARG A 217 19.40 12.06 1.91
C ARG A 217 18.42 13.07 2.51
N ALA A 218 17.81 12.77 3.65
CA ALA A 218 16.94 13.68 4.36
C ALA A 218 17.67 14.97 4.78
N ARG A 219 18.91 14.86 5.23
CA ARG A 219 19.77 16.01 5.58
C ARG A 219 20.02 16.91 4.38
N ALA A 220 20.28 16.34 3.20
CA ALA A 220 20.48 17.09 1.97
C ALA A 220 19.23 17.90 1.53
N LEU A 221 18.06 17.57 2.05
CA LEU A 221 16.79 18.25 1.81
C LEU A 221 16.39 19.20 2.96
N GLU A 222 17.35 19.56 3.81
CA GLU A 222 17.16 20.41 5.01
C GLU A 222 16.05 19.86 5.96
N THR A 223 15.90 18.53 5.99
CA THR A 223 14.99 17.87 6.92
C THR A 223 15.80 17.25 8.07
N ASN A 224 15.58 17.71 9.29
CA ASN A 224 16.34 17.24 10.45
C ASN A 224 15.76 15.93 11.04
N LEU A 225 15.71 14.87 10.21
CA LEU A 225 15.18 13.57 10.63
C LEU A 225 16.10 12.85 11.63
N ARG A 226 17.41 13.07 11.55
CA ARG A 226 18.39 12.41 12.45
C ARG A 226 18.19 12.82 13.91
N ASP A 227 17.98 14.10 14.18
CA ASP A 227 17.67 14.56 15.53
C ASP A 227 16.28 14.05 16.01
N ALA A 228 15.30 14.02 15.10
CA ALA A 228 13.99 13.49 15.43
C ALA A 228 14.01 11.99 15.76
N VAL A 229 14.91 11.21 15.12
CA VAL A 229 15.14 9.79 15.48
C VAL A 229 15.80 9.69 16.84
N ARG A 230 16.83 10.50 17.13
CA ARG A 230 17.49 10.51 18.44
C ARG A 230 16.52 10.87 19.57
N ASP A 231 15.62 11.81 19.31
CA ASP A 231 14.65 12.33 20.28
C ASP A 231 13.36 11.47 20.35
N ASP A 232 13.36 10.27 19.75
CA ASP A 232 12.26 9.29 19.64
C ASP A 232 10.94 9.88 19.08
N ARG A 233 11.05 10.92 18.24
CA ARG A 233 9.93 11.51 17.51
C ARG A 233 9.72 10.89 16.13
N VAL A 234 10.73 10.20 15.63
CA VAL A 234 10.68 9.39 14.42
C VAL A 234 11.29 8.02 14.70
N ARG A 235 10.61 6.97 14.31
CA ARG A 235 11.19 5.62 14.28
C ARG A 235 11.33 5.16 12.85
N ILE A 236 12.54 4.68 12.51
CA ILE A 236 12.82 4.06 11.22
C ILE A 236 12.87 2.55 11.42
N ILE A 237 11.98 1.85 10.75
CA ILE A 237 11.94 0.40 10.70
C ILE A 237 12.64 -0.02 9.41
N TYR A 238 13.75 -0.72 9.55
CA TYR A 238 14.50 -1.30 8.44
C TYR A 238 14.36 -2.80 8.46
N LEU A 239 13.52 -3.30 7.58
CA LEU A 239 13.27 -4.73 7.46
C LEU A 239 14.02 -5.25 6.22
N ARG A 240 15.12 -5.95 6.49
CA ARG A 240 15.95 -6.53 5.41
C ARG A 240 15.19 -7.63 4.69
N PRO A 241 15.39 -7.69 3.36
CA PRO A 241 14.61 -8.58 2.49
C PRO A 241 15.02 -10.05 2.64
N LEU A 242 14.11 -10.90 2.26
CA LEU A 242 14.11 -12.26 1.72
C LEU A 242 13.24 -13.26 2.49
N ASP A 243 12.83 -12.98 3.75
CA ASP A 243 12.03 -13.93 4.55
C ASP A 243 10.91 -13.26 5.37
N LEU A 244 10.54 -12.03 5.03
CA LEU A 244 9.51 -11.29 5.77
C LEU A 244 8.11 -11.82 5.46
N SER A 245 7.23 -11.74 6.46
CA SER A 245 5.79 -11.83 6.28
C SER A 245 5.13 -10.46 6.46
N VAL A 246 3.96 -10.28 5.85
CA VAL A 246 3.20 -9.04 6.01
C VAL A 246 2.75 -8.86 7.47
N ASP A 247 2.36 -9.95 8.13
CA ASP A 247 1.89 -9.92 9.52
C ASP A 247 3.01 -9.47 10.48
N GLU A 248 4.25 -9.94 10.26
CA GLU A 248 5.44 -9.50 11.00
C GLU A 248 5.72 -8.01 10.79
N THR A 249 5.73 -7.57 9.53
CA THR A 249 5.95 -6.17 9.17
C THR A 249 4.91 -5.26 9.82
N LEU A 250 3.63 -5.64 9.77
CA LEU A 250 2.57 -4.86 10.42
C LEU A 250 2.77 -4.79 11.92
N GLN A 251 3.11 -5.90 12.57
CA GLN A 251 3.31 -5.93 14.01
C GLN A 251 4.44 -4.99 14.43
N GLU A 252 5.55 -4.95 13.70
CA GLU A 252 6.66 -4.02 13.95
C GLU A 252 6.26 -2.55 13.75
N ILE A 253 5.52 -2.27 12.68
CA ILE A 253 5.00 -0.92 12.45
C ILE A 253 4.05 -0.53 13.58
N ARG A 254 3.12 -1.41 13.96
CA ARG A 254 2.15 -1.14 15.03
C ARG A 254 2.81 -0.93 16.38
N LYS A 255 3.76 -1.78 16.78
CA LYS A 255 4.55 -1.59 18.00
C LYS A 255 5.26 -0.24 18.03
N SER A 256 5.84 0.16 16.89
CA SER A 256 6.53 1.45 16.77
C SER A 256 5.56 2.62 16.83
N VAL A 257 4.39 2.51 16.19
CA VAL A 257 3.31 3.52 16.26
C VAL A 257 2.82 3.70 17.68
N GLU A 258 2.50 2.60 18.37
CA GLU A 258 2.02 2.63 19.76
C GLU A 258 3.07 3.21 20.73
N ALA A 259 4.34 2.86 20.53
CA ALA A 259 5.42 3.27 21.43
C ALA A 259 5.71 4.77 21.43
N ILE A 260 5.55 5.46 20.28
CA ILE A 260 5.78 6.92 20.17
C ILE A 260 4.51 7.71 19.91
N GLY A 261 3.34 7.07 19.89
CA GLY A 261 2.06 7.71 19.56
C GLY A 261 2.06 8.30 18.15
N ALA A 262 2.61 7.59 17.16
CA ALA A 262 2.77 8.13 15.82
C ALA A 262 1.41 8.38 15.14
N THR A 263 1.28 9.54 14.51
CA THR A 263 0.11 9.93 13.71
C THR A 263 0.36 9.79 12.20
N ARG A 264 1.65 9.69 11.80
CA ARG A 264 2.07 9.53 10.40
C ARG A 264 2.87 8.24 10.24
N VAL A 265 2.54 7.48 9.19
CA VAL A 265 3.32 6.32 8.79
C VAL A 265 3.71 6.45 7.33
N VAL A 266 4.98 6.24 7.04
CA VAL A 266 5.52 6.17 5.69
C VAL A 266 5.92 4.74 5.36
N ILE A 267 5.54 4.25 4.17
CA ILE A 267 6.03 3.00 3.57
C ILE A 267 6.79 3.35 2.29
N ASP A 268 8.11 3.24 2.31
CA ASP A 268 8.97 3.59 1.19
C ASP A 268 9.90 2.42 0.83
N SER A 269 9.54 1.60 -0.16
CA SER A 269 8.37 1.61 -1.03
C SER A 269 7.52 0.35 -0.87
N ILE A 270 6.26 0.37 -1.33
CA ILE A 270 5.43 -0.84 -1.44
C ILE A 270 6.09 -1.86 -2.38
N SER A 271 6.73 -1.39 -3.46
CA SER A 271 7.48 -2.27 -4.38
C SER A 271 8.66 -2.94 -3.69
N GLY A 272 9.42 -2.21 -2.88
CA GLY A 272 10.51 -2.77 -2.06
C GLY A 272 9.98 -3.73 -1.00
N PHE A 273 8.82 -3.43 -0.40
CA PHE A 273 8.17 -4.33 0.54
C PHE A 273 7.79 -5.66 -0.11
N GLU A 274 7.17 -5.65 -1.30
CA GLU A 274 6.86 -6.88 -2.03
C GLU A 274 8.11 -7.71 -2.33
N MET A 275 9.20 -7.06 -2.78
CA MET A 275 10.48 -7.75 -3.02
C MET A 275 11.08 -8.33 -1.75
N ALA A 276 10.86 -7.71 -0.60
CA ALA A 276 11.33 -8.17 0.69
C ALA A 276 10.58 -9.40 1.22
N LEU A 277 9.37 -9.66 0.71
CA LEU A 277 8.58 -10.82 1.12
C LEU A 277 9.16 -12.14 0.59
N ALA A 278 9.04 -13.16 1.41
CA ALA A 278 9.29 -14.53 0.96
C ALA A 278 8.39 -14.87 -0.24
N PRO A 279 8.88 -15.65 -1.22
CA PRO A 279 8.13 -15.96 -2.45
C PRO A 279 6.71 -16.49 -2.21
N SER A 280 6.53 -17.31 -1.17
CA SER A 280 5.22 -17.87 -0.78
C SER A 280 4.22 -16.83 -0.25
N PHE A 281 4.67 -15.63 0.13
CA PHE A 281 3.80 -14.54 0.58
C PHE A 281 3.45 -13.56 -0.54
N ARG A 282 4.16 -13.62 -1.68
CA ARG A 282 3.90 -12.71 -2.81
C ARG A 282 2.60 -13.00 -3.53
N GLU A 283 2.17 -14.26 -3.52
CA GLU A 283 0.90 -14.66 -4.15
C GLU A 283 -0.29 -13.95 -3.51
N ASP A 284 -0.27 -13.80 -2.17
CA ASP A 284 -1.33 -13.13 -1.39
C ASP A 284 -1.00 -11.66 -1.05
N PHE A 285 0.02 -11.08 -1.69
CA PHE A 285 0.52 -9.75 -1.34
C PHE A 285 -0.56 -8.68 -1.35
N ARG A 286 -1.43 -8.72 -2.35
CA ARG A 286 -2.51 -7.76 -2.52
C ARG A 286 -3.51 -7.78 -1.36
N GLU A 287 -3.97 -8.97 -0.96
CA GLU A 287 -4.88 -9.15 0.18
C GLU A 287 -4.18 -8.71 1.47
N SER A 288 -2.93 -9.09 1.63
CA SER A 288 -2.12 -8.75 2.78
C SER A 288 -1.87 -7.23 2.89
N LEU A 289 -1.64 -6.55 1.76
CA LEU A 289 -1.51 -5.09 1.71
C LEU A 289 -2.84 -4.41 2.09
N TYR A 290 -3.98 -4.94 1.63
CA TYR A 290 -5.30 -4.46 2.03
C TYR A 290 -5.47 -4.52 3.55
N ARG A 291 -5.15 -5.65 4.16
CA ARG A 291 -5.23 -5.83 5.61
C ARG A 291 -4.28 -4.88 6.37
N LEU A 292 -3.05 -4.71 5.87
CA LEU A 292 -2.07 -3.79 6.45
C LEU A 292 -2.58 -2.34 6.44
N ILE A 293 -3.06 -1.87 5.29
CA ILE A 293 -3.61 -0.51 5.16
C ILE A 293 -4.82 -0.33 6.09
N GLY A 294 -5.76 -1.28 6.07
CA GLY A 294 -6.95 -1.23 6.91
C GLY A 294 -6.64 -1.25 8.41
N ALA A 295 -5.65 -2.03 8.84
CA ALA A 295 -5.24 -2.09 10.24
C ALA A 295 -4.59 -0.78 10.71
N LEU A 296 -3.72 -0.16 9.89
CA LEU A 296 -3.05 1.08 10.25
C LEU A 296 -3.99 2.29 10.22
N THR A 297 -4.82 2.41 9.18
CA THR A 297 -5.82 3.49 9.12
C THR A 297 -6.90 3.34 10.21
N GLY A 298 -7.21 2.08 10.59
CA GLY A 298 -8.16 1.78 11.67
C GLY A 298 -7.73 2.26 13.05
N ILE A 299 -6.44 2.39 13.31
CA ILE A 299 -5.91 2.99 14.55
C ILE A 299 -5.72 4.52 14.44
N GLY A 300 -6.23 5.15 13.36
CA GLY A 300 -6.22 6.60 13.18
C GLY A 300 -4.94 7.16 12.58
N VAL A 301 -4.03 6.34 12.09
CA VAL A 301 -2.77 6.77 11.45
C VAL A 301 -3.03 7.23 10.02
N THR A 302 -2.41 8.33 9.60
CA THR A 302 -2.38 8.76 8.21
C THR A 302 -1.17 8.14 7.52
N MET A 303 -1.42 7.39 6.44
CA MET A 303 -0.38 6.67 5.70
C MET A 303 0.04 7.42 4.45
N PHE A 304 1.34 7.45 4.19
CA PHE A 304 1.94 7.88 2.94
C PHE A 304 2.80 6.74 2.38
N SER A 305 2.39 6.17 1.27
CA SER A 305 3.12 5.06 0.65
C SER A 305 3.63 5.46 -0.73
N THR A 306 4.83 4.99 -1.09
CA THR A 306 5.39 5.16 -2.42
C THR A 306 5.31 3.87 -3.21
N VAL A 307 5.07 3.97 -4.51
CA VAL A 307 5.02 2.83 -5.44
C VAL A 307 5.80 3.15 -6.69
N GLU A 308 6.65 2.24 -7.12
CA GLU A 308 7.28 2.33 -8.42
C GLU A 308 6.35 1.78 -9.51
N VAL A 309 6.22 2.54 -10.60
CA VAL A 309 5.42 2.17 -11.77
C VAL A 309 6.33 2.18 -12.98
N ALA A 310 6.37 1.06 -13.71
CA ALA A 310 7.16 0.96 -14.92
C ALA A 310 6.47 1.68 -16.09
N GLY A 311 7.18 2.61 -16.73
CA GLY A 311 6.83 3.18 -18.02
C GLY A 311 5.65 4.17 -18.06
N ASN A 312 5.29 4.56 -19.27
CA ASN A 312 4.22 5.51 -19.59
C ASN A 312 2.86 4.80 -19.87
N GLU A 313 2.55 3.71 -19.20
CA GLU A 313 1.32 2.94 -19.42
C GLU A 313 0.04 3.67 -18.94
N GLY A 314 -0.21 4.83 -19.49
CA GLY A 314 -1.45 5.59 -19.24
C GLY A 314 -1.74 5.81 -17.75
N LEU A 315 -3.02 5.77 -17.35
CA LEU A 315 -3.47 5.84 -15.95
C LEU A 315 -3.53 4.44 -15.28
N ARG A 316 -2.88 3.43 -15.84
CA ARG A 316 -2.68 2.15 -15.12
C ARG A 316 -1.69 2.39 -13.99
N LEU A 317 -2.19 2.92 -12.89
CA LEU A 317 -1.42 3.50 -11.80
C LEU A 317 -0.66 2.50 -10.96
N THR A 318 -0.99 1.22 -11.06
CA THR A 318 -0.25 0.17 -10.33
C THR A 318 -0.48 -1.19 -10.96
N GLY A 319 0.56 -1.99 -11.14
CA GLY A 319 0.44 -3.43 -11.44
C GLY A 319 -0.32 -4.20 -10.35
N TYR A 320 -0.42 -3.63 -9.14
CA TYR A 320 -1.06 -4.24 -7.96
C TYR A 320 -2.53 -3.87 -7.78
N GLN A 321 -3.14 -3.08 -8.68
CA GLN A 321 -4.50 -2.55 -8.51
C GLN A 321 -4.71 -1.86 -7.14
N VAL A 322 -3.68 -1.23 -6.59
CA VAL A 322 -3.68 -0.53 -5.28
C VAL A 322 -4.73 0.59 -5.23
N SER A 323 -5.21 1.04 -6.39
CA SER A 323 -6.24 2.08 -6.52
C SER A 323 -7.55 1.79 -5.77
N PHE A 324 -7.87 0.52 -5.50
CA PHE A 324 -9.03 0.14 -4.70
C PHE A 324 -8.74 0.15 -3.20
N LEU A 325 -7.47 0.04 -2.83
CA LEU A 325 -7.05 -0.15 -1.45
C LEU A 325 -6.79 1.17 -0.71
N THR A 326 -6.55 2.26 -1.46
CA THR A 326 -6.16 3.56 -0.91
C THR A 326 -7.24 4.61 -1.08
N ASP A 327 -7.28 5.56 -0.16
CA ASP A 327 -8.21 6.68 -0.19
C ASP A 327 -7.77 7.72 -1.21
N ASP A 328 -6.48 8.06 -1.22
CA ASP A 328 -5.89 9.11 -2.03
C ASP A 328 -4.81 8.57 -2.97
N ILE A 329 -4.74 9.12 -4.19
CA ILE A 329 -3.75 8.71 -5.19
C ILE A 329 -3.16 9.94 -5.86
N LEU A 330 -1.83 10.04 -5.77
CA LEU A 330 -1.01 10.96 -6.55
C LEU A 330 -0.24 10.19 -7.63
N SER A 331 -0.13 10.74 -8.81
CA SER A 331 0.68 10.17 -9.89
C SER A 331 1.75 11.13 -10.36
N GLN A 332 2.99 10.66 -10.37
CA GLN A 332 4.14 11.36 -10.94
C GLN A 332 4.50 10.79 -12.31
N ARG A 333 5.01 11.63 -13.19
CA ARG A 333 5.40 11.27 -14.54
C ARG A 333 6.59 12.07 -15.02
N TYR A 334 7.32 11.49 -15.98
CA TYR A 334 8.16 12.25 -16.87
C TYR A 334 7.36 12.67 -18.09
N VAL A 335 7.56 13.90 -18.52
CA VAL A 335 7.00 14.47 -19.74
C VAL A 335 8.11 15.16 -20.51
N GLU A 336 8.11 15.02 -21.84
CA GLU A 336 9.03 15.74 -22.71
C GLU A 336 8.37 17.05 -23.16
N ILE A 337 8.97 18.19 -22.81
CA ILE A 337 8.49 19.51 -23.19
C ILE A 337 9.67 20.29 -23.76
N GLU A 338 9.56 20.74 -25.01
CA GLU A 338 10.59 21.51 -25.70
C GLU A 338 11.96 20.81 -25.74
N GLY A 339 11.95 19.47 -25.86
CA GLY A 339 13.16 18.64 -25.88
C GLY A 339 13.80 18.40 -24.52
N GLU A 340 13.18 18.83 -23.42
CA GLU A 340 13.64 18.59 -22.07
C GLU A 340 12.73 17.62 -21.31
N LEU A 341 13.36 16.72 -20.55
CA LEU A 341 12.64 15.81 -19.67
C LEU A 341 12.24 16.54 -18.38
N ARG A 342 10.96 16.80 -18.24
CA ARG A 342 10.37 17.48 -17.09
C ARG A 342 9.59 16.49 -16.21
N LYS A 343 9.40 16.84 -14.95
CA LYS A 343 8.61 16.08 -14.00
C LYS A 343 7.24 16.73 -13.83
N ALA A 344 6.19 15.92 -13.91
CA ALA A 344 4.82 16.36 -13.70
C ALA A 344 4.12 15.48 -12.67
N LEU A 345 3.16 16.05 -11.96
CA LEU A 345 2.32 15.34 -11.01
C LEU A 345 0.84 15.75 -11.16
N VAL A 346 -0.04 14.83 -10.76
CA VAL A 346 -1.49 15.05 -10.72
C VAL A 346 -2.10 14.33 -9.51
N VAL A 347 -3.15 14.92 -8.92
CA VAL A 347 -4.02 14.26 -7.96
C VAL A 347 -5.07 13.48 -8.75
N VAL A 348 -5.00 12.14 -8.68
CA VAL A 348 -5.87 11.25 -9.48
C VAL A 348 -7.17 10.96 -8.74
N LYS A 349 -7.09 10.80 -7.43
CA LYS A 349 -8.21 10.41 -6.57
C LYS A 349 -8.03 11.00 -5.18
N MET A 350 -9.12 11.48 -4.61
CA MET A 350 -9.26 11.73 -3.17
C MET A 350 -10.68 11.32 -2.75
N ARG A 351 -10.77 10.41 -1.79
CA ARG A 351 -12.06 9.90 -1.34
C ARG A 351 -12.77 10.94 -0.46
N GLY A 352 -14.02 11.27 -0.81
CA GLY A 352 -14.83 12.21 -0.02
C GLY A 352 -14.35 13.68 -0.03
N SER A 353 -13.42 14.04 -0.94
CA SER A 353 -12.80 15.35 -0.98
C SER A 353 -12.68 15.89 -2.40
N ASN A 354 -12.91 17.19 -2.57
CA ASN A 354 -12.64 17.85 -3.85
C ASN A 354 -11.13 18.12 -3.99
N HIS A 355 -10.61 17.98 -5.19
CA HIS A 355 -9.19 18.16 -5.50
C HIS A 355 -8.98 18.73 -6.90
N SER A 356 -7.81 19.29 -7.15
CA SER A 356 -7.39 19.72 -8.47
C SER A 356 -7.13 18.50 -9.38
N ARG A 357 -7.59 18.58 -10.64
CA ARG A 357 -7.35 17.57 -11.67
C ARG A 357 -6.26 17.99 -12.66
N GLU A 358 -5.53 19.05 -12.35
CA GLU A 358 -4.50 19.60 -13.20
C GLU A 358 -3.19 18.84 -13.07
N PHE A 359 -2.54 18.64 -14.21
CA PHE A 359 -1.12 18.29 -14.18
C PHE A 359 -0.30 19.54 -13.87
N ARG A 360 0.59 19.46 -12.90
CA ARG A 360 1.57 20.51 -12.57
C ARG A 360 2.97 20.00 -12.71
N MET A 361 3.84 20.81 -13.29
CA MET A 361 5.28 20.56 -13.25
C MET A 361 5.81 20.76 -11.83
N TYR A 362 6.90 20.10 -11.51
CA TYR A 362 7.62 20.33 -10.26
C TYR A 362 9.11 20.08 -10.42
N ASP A 363 9.88 20.79 -9.60
CA ASP A 363 11.32 20.63 -9.47
C ASP A 363 11.68 20.13 -8.07
N ILE A 364 12.80 19.43 -7.99
CA ILE A 364 13.40 19.00 -6.72
C ILE A 364 14.75 19.70 -6.63
N SER A 365 14.93 20.48 -5.57
CA SER A 365 16.16 21.18 -5.26
C SER A 365 16.66 20.79 -3.86
N THR A 366 17.73 21.38 -3.41
CA THR A 366 18.20 21.25 -2.01
C THR A 366 17.19 21.75 -0.99
N THR A 367 16.35 22.73 -1.34
CA THR A 367 15.25 23.21 -0.48
C THR A 367 14.02 22.32 -0.51
N GLY A 368 13.99 21.30 -1.37
CA GLY A 368 12.92 20.31 -1.49
C GLY A 368 12.12 20.40 -2.77
N VAL A 369 10.84 20.08 -2.69
CA VAL A 369 9.93 20.04 -3.83
C VAL A 369 9.24 21.39 -4.02
N GLN A 370 9.28 21.89 -5.24
CA GLN A 370 8.56 23.11 -5.63
C GLN A 370 7.66 22.83 -6.82
N LEU A 371 6.34 23.03 -6.63
CA LEU A 371 5.40 22.97 -7.72
C LEU A 371 5.53 24.20 -8.60
N ARG A 372 5.43 23.97 -9.90
CA ARG A 372 5.52 24.97 -10.95
C ARG A 372 4.14 25.19 -11.59
N GLU A 373 4.14 25.77 -12.75
CA GLU A 373 2.95 26.05 -13.55
C GLU A 373 2.16 24.81 -13.92
N SER A 374 0.88 25.03 -14.16
CA SER A 374 -0.05 24.01 -14.66
C SER A 374 0.21 23.73 -16.14
N LEU A 375 0.08 22.46 -16.52
CA LEU A 375 0.18 21.99 -17.90
C LEU A 375 -1.16 22.05 -18.65
N ARG A 376 -2.03 23.02 -18.33
CA ARG A 376 -3.36 23.16 -18.96
C ARG A 376 -3.31 23.40 -20.47
N ASP A 377 -2.21 23.97 -20.97
CA ASP A 377 -2.02 24.27 -22.38
C ASP A 377 -1.41 23.08 -23.17
N TYR A 378 -1.32 21.90 -22.54
CA TYR A 378 -0.79 20.70 -23.15
C TYR A 378 -1.82 19.59 -23.13
N ASP A 379 -2.02 18.94 -24.29
CA ASP A 379 -2.74 17.68 -24.44
C ASP A 379 -1.74 16.52 -24.52
N GLY A 380 -2.23 15.28 -24.33
CA GLY A 380 -1.41 14.08 -24.48
C GLY A 380 -0.41 13.84 -23.35
N ILE A 381 -0.51 14.55 -22.21
CA ILE A 381 0.34 14.33 -21.04
C ILE A 381 0.21 12.87 -20.56
N ILE A 382 -0.98 12.30 -20.61
CA ILE A 382 -1.26 10.93 -20.18
C ILE A 382 -0.57 9.90 -21.06
N THR A 383 -0.43 10.18 -22.36
CA THR A 383 0.24 9.29 -23.33
C THR A 383 1.77 9.46 -23.36
N GLY A 384 2.30 10.43 -22.61
CA GLY A 384 3.73 10.76 -22.57
C GLY A 384 4.22 11.57 -23.76
N MET A 385 3.33 11.99 -24.65
CA MET A 385 3.62 12.87 -25.80
C MET A 385 2.82 14.18 -25.67
N PRO A 386 3.21 15.10 -24.79
CA PRO A 386 2.53 16.36 -24.61
C PRO A 386 2.63 17.20 -25.86
N THR A 387 1.50 17.58 -26.42
CA THR A 387 1.40 18.52 -27.52
C THR A 387 0.85 19.83 -26.98
N ARG A 388 1.60 20.91 -27.16
CA ARG A 388 1.13 22.23 -26.73
C ARG A 388 -0.09 22.61 -27.56
N GLN A 389 -1.24 22.78 -26.91
CA GLN A 389 -2.37 23.44 -27.56
C GLN A 389 -1.96 24.88 -27.84
N MET A 390 -1.87 25.25 -29.10
CA MET A 390 -1.98 26.65 -29.43
C MET A 390 -3.41 27.10 -29.11
N ARG A 391 -3.72 27.28 -27.83
CA ARG A 391 -4.83 28.18 -27.49
C ARG A 391 -4.34 29.54 -27.90
N ILE A 392 -4.70 29.92 -29.12
CA ILE A 392 -4.64 31.32 -29.52
C ILE A 392 -5.56 32.01 -28.52
N ARG A 393 -5.01 32.54 -27.42
CA ARG A 393 -5.74 33.54 -26.65
C ARG A 393 -6.03 34.65 -27.67
N PRO A 394 -7.31 34.99 -27.88
CA PRO A 394 -7.56 36.15 -28.72
C PRO A 394 -6.72 37.27 -28.12
N PRO A 395 -5.97 38.00 -28.94
CA PRO A 395 -5.21 39.11 -28.45
C PRO A 395 -6.17 40.00 -27.67
N THR A 396 -5.87 40.29 -26.42
CA THR A 396 -6.54 41.35 -25.66
C THR A 396 -6.18 42.67 -26.35
N HIS A 397 -6.72 42.89 -27.54
CA HIS A 397 -6.51 44.15 -28.20
C HIS A 397 -7.45 45.19 -27.59
N PRO A 398 -6.90 46.22 -27.00
CA PRO A 398 -7.69 47.38 -26.61
C PRO A 398 -8.33 47.95 -27.88
N GLY A 399 -9.59 47.65 -28.11
CA GLY A 399 -10.35 48.19 -29.26
C GLY A 399 -11.24 47.22 -30.02
N LEU A 400 -11.20 45.89 -29.76
CA LEU A 400 -12.19 44.96 -30.29
C LEU A 400 -13.36 44.76 -29.32
N THR A 401 -14.57 44.75 -29.85
CA THR A 401 -15.79 44.45 -29.09
C THR A 401 -15.95 42.94 -28.92
N GLU A 402 -16.72 42.51 -27.94
CA GLU A 402 -16.97 41.08 -27.65
C GLU A 402 -17.49 40.28 -28.86
N PRO A 403 -18.42 40.84 -29.74
CA PRO A 403 -18.80 40.17 -30.97
C PRO A 403 -17.67 40.01 -31.98
N GLU A 404 -16.75 41.00 -32.09
CA GLU A 404 -15.59 40.93 -32.98
C GLU A 404 -14.59 39.88 -32.53
N ILE A 405 -14.39 39.74 -31.24
CA ILE A 405 -13.54 38.68 -30.64
C ILE A 405 -14.12 37.31 -30.99
N ARG A 406 -15.41 37.07 -30.79
CA ARG A 406 -16.07 35.79 -31.12
C ARG A 406 -15.94 35.40 -32.59
N VAL A 407 -16.07 36.38 -33.50
CA VAL A 407 -15.89 36.16 -34.94
C VAL A 407 -14.46 35.80 -35.26
N LEU A 408 -13.48 36.49 -34.67
CA LEU A 408 -12.07 36.20 -34.86
C LEU A 408 -11.70 34.82 -34.33
N GLU A 409 -12.16 34.46 -33.15
CA GLU A 409 -11.97 33.12 -32.55
C GLU A 409 -12.55 32.00 -33.43
N THR A 410 -13.75 32.23 -33.97
CA THR A 410 -14.42 31.27 -34.88
C THR A 410 -13.57 31.03 -36.12
N LEU A 411 -13.07 32.11 -36.75
CA LEU A 411 -12.22 32.02 -37.94
C LEU A 411 -10.86 31.39 -37.68
N ILE A 412 -10.29 31.64 -36.53
CA ILE A 412 -9.03 31.01 -36.09
C ILE A 412 -9.22 29.49 -35.91
N ARG A 413 -10.32 29.09 -35.28
CA ARG A 413 -10.61 27.67 -34.98
C ARG A 413 -11.02 26.87 -36.22
N ALA A 414 -11.88 27.41 -37.04
CA ALA A 414 -12.53 26.71 -38.15
C ALA A 414 -11.90 26.98 -39.52
N GLY A 415 -10.96 27.92 -39.60
CA GLY A 415 -10.32 28.32 -40.88
C GLY A 415 -11.19 29.22 -41.74
N ALA A 416 -11.00 29.15 -43.07
CA ALA A 416 -11.69 30.04 -44.02
C ALA A 416 -13.17 29.69 -44.19
N MET A 417 -14.06 30.59 -43.80
CA MET A 417 -15.51 30.38 -43.75
C MET A 417 -16.29 31.45 -44.55
N SER A 418 -17.52 31.09 -44.96
CA SER A 418 -18.47 32.09 -45.50
C SER A 418 -19.04 32.95 -44.37
N PRO A 419 -19.53 34.18 -44.65
CA PRO A 419 -20.16 35.01 -43.62
C PRO A 419 -21.35 34.35 -42.92
N ALA A 420 -22.12 33.55 -43.63
CA ALA A 420 -23.26 32.84 -43.07
C ALA A 420 -22.82 31.76 -42.04
N ASP A 421 -21.78 31.01 -42.37
CA ASP A 421 -21.23 29.98 -41.48
C ASP A 421 -20.56 30.60 -40.25
N VAL A 422 -19.83 31.72 -40.44
CA VAL A 422 -19.24 32.48 -39.32
C VAL A 422 -20.33 32.99 -38.38
N ALA A 423 -21.42 33.53 -38.89
CA ALA A 423 -22.55 34.02 -38.09
C ALA A 423 -23.15 32.88 -37.24
N LYS A 424 -23.36 31.70 -37.86
CA LYS A 424 -23.94 30.53 -37.23
C LYS A 424 -23.02 29.98 -36.11
N GLU A 425 -21.73 29.80 -36.40
CA GLU A 425 -20.75 29.27 -35.44
C GLU A 425 -20.40 30.25 -34.32
N ALA A 426 -20.34 31.57 -34.61
CA ALA A 426 -20.11 32.60 -33.61
C ALA A 426 -21.35 32.92 -32.75
N GLY A 427 -22.49 32.31 -33.04
CA GLY A 427 -23.76 32.58 -32.33
C GLY A 427 -24.27 34.01 -32.49
N LEU A 428 -24.05 34.64 -33.68
CA LEU A 428 -24.41 36.01 -33.97
C LEU A 428 -25.54 36.09 -35.02
N PRO A 429 -26.42 37.08 -34.95
CA PRO A 429 -27.45 37.26 -35.96
C PRO A 429 -26.82 37.59 -37.31
N GLY A 430 -27.26 36.92 -38.40
CA GLY A 430 -26.66 37.05 -39.74
C GLY A 430 -26.60 38.45 -40.30
N ARG A 431 -27.54 39.35 -39.93
CA ARG A 431 -27.54 40.75 -40.34
C ARG A 431 -26.44 41.61 -39.72
N GLY A 432 -25.80 41.13 -38.61
CA GLY A 432 -24.75 41.87 -37.92
C GLY A 432 -23.33 41.45 -38.29
N ILE A 433 -23.14 40.36 -39.06
CA ILE A 433 -21.80 39.78 -39.30
C ILE A 433 -20.97 40.58 -40.31
N ALA A 434 -21.60 41.18 -41.35
CA ALA A 434 -20.89 41.88 -42.41
C ALA A 434 -20.10 43.11 -41.91
N PRO A 435 -20.66 43.99 -41.05
CA PRO A 435 -19.90 45.11 -40.45
C PRO A 435 -18.72 44.62 -39.60
N ILE A 436 -18.90 43.54 -38.82
CA ILE A 436 -17.85 42.96 -37.97
C ILE A 436 -16.71 42.45 -38.85
N LEU A 437 -16.99 41.65 -39.88
CA LEU A 437 -15.99 41.14 -40.80
C LEU A 437 -15.25 42.26 -41.55
N ALA A 438 -15.98 43.31 -42.01
CA ALA A 438 -15.38 44.46 -42.68
C ALA A 438 -14.39 45.19 -41.75
N ARG A 439 -14.75 45.40 -40.49
CA ARG A 439 -13.89 46.04 -39.50
C ARG A 439 -12.67 45.19 -39.16
N LEU A 440 -12.83 43.87 -38.99
CA LEU A 440 -11.71 42.95 -38.76
C LEU A 440 -10.75 42.87 -39.96
N VAL A 441 -11.24 43.03 -41.21
CA VAL A 441 -10.41 43.16 -42.41
C VAL A 441 -9.67 44.48 -42.40
N GLN A 442 -10.35 45.58 -42.06
CA GLN A 442 -9.72 46.91 -41.95
C GLN A 442 -8.59 46.94 -40.90
N LEU A 443 -8.80 46.23 -39.80
CA LEU A 443 -7.81 46.08 -38.72
C LEU A 443 -6.74 45.04 -39.02
N ARG A 444 -6.79 44.38 -40.18
CA ARG A 444 -5.85 43.33 -40.62
C ARG A 444 -5.83 42.05 -39.76
N TYR A 445 -6.91 41.76 -39.07
CA TYR A 445 -7.06 40.49 -38.34
C TYR A 445 -7.61 39.39 -39.23
N VAL A 446 -8.31 39.73 -40.29
CA VAL A 446 -8.99 38.82 -41.19
C VAL A 446 -8.72 39.22 -42.64
N THR A 447 -8.48 38.24 -43.50
CA THR A 447 -8.38 38.42 -44.95
C THR A 447 -9.62 37.88 -45.66
N ARG A 448 -10.06 38.54 -46.69
CA ARG A 448 -11.11 38.08 -47.56
C ARG A 448 -10.51 37.38 -48.78
N LYS A 449 -10.87 36.13 -49.00
CA LYS A 449 -10.48 35.32 -50.18
C LYS A 449 -11.73 34.92 -50.94
N GLY A 450 -12.10 35.68 -51.95
CA GLY A 450 -13.36 35.50 -52.68
C GLY A 450 -14.59 35.71 -51.80
N SER A 451 -15.41 34.67 -51.61
CA SER A 451 -16.60 34.68 -50.75
C SER A 451 -16.32 34.23 -49.30
N ARG A 452 -15.09 33.92 -48.97
CA ARG A 452 -14.71 33.42 -47.63
C ARG A 452 -13.79 34.39 -46.91
N TYR A 453 -13.80 34.30 -45.56
CA TYR A 453 -12.97 35.08 -44.66
C TYR A 453 -12.09 34.11 -43.83
N ALA A 454 -10.83 34.47 -43.65
CA ALA A 454 -9.88 33.69 -42.88
C ALA A 454 -9.12 34.61 -41.92
N ALA A 455 -8.80 34.13 -40.74
CA ALA A 455 -7.92 34.82 -39.81
C ALA A 455 -6.51 34.95 -40.42
N GLU A 456 -5.90 36.14 -40.35
CA GLU A 456 -4.51 36.34 -40.67
C GLU A 456 -3.64 36.01 -39.47
N GLY A 457 -2.48 35.37 -39.70
CA GLY A 457 -1.51 35.17 -38.64
C GLY A 457 -1.06 36.52 -38.07
N LEU A 458 -0.97 36.64 -36.74
CA LEU A 458 -0.55 37.88 -36.07
C LEU A 458 0.75 38.42 -36.68
N PRO A 459 0.84 39.76 -36.92
CA PRO A 459 2.08 40.39 -37.36
C PRO A 459 3.15 40.10 -36.31
N ARG A 460 4.31 39.57 -36.73
CA ARG A 460 5.48 39.41 -35.88
C ARG A 460 5.94 40.81 -35.43
N GLY A 461 5.74 41.11 -34.16
CA GLY A 461 6.26 42.30 -33.50
C GLY A 461 5.17 43.22 -32.93
N LEU A 462 4.61 42.88 -31.82
CA LEU A 462 4.15 43.77 -30.74
C LEU A 462 4.24 42.99 -29.44
#